data_f3d7f2952add50c3bd5da0f67a3ad33c
#
_entry.id   f3d7f2952add50c3bd5da0f67a3ad33c
#
_cell.length_a   1.000
_cell.length_b   1.000
_cell.length_c   1.000
_cell.angle_alpha   90.00
_cell.angle_beta   90.00
_cell.angle_gamma   90.00
#
_symmetry.space_group_name_H-M   'P 1'
#
loop_
_entity.id
_entity.type
_entity.pdbx_description
1 polymer ?
#
loop_
_entity_poly.entity_id
_entity_poly.type
_entity_poly.pdbx_seq_one_letter_code
_entity_poly.pdbx_strand_id
1 'polypeptide(L)'
;VDDGELGMLADTLHKTMTAAADAGCPNVEDTLAELGWLDMLTEIPAEAAALVFRLLGETGTHAGVLNDVVLHAAGKPAGGTVPLPFTGGRWVVWERAGAGGQVIDDELPVRAVADGESVPLAAGRVALGWWLVGSARAMLTLARQHAVDRVQFGRPIASFQAVRHRLAETLVAIEGAEATLRVAADDLGCLLAKAAAGQTALTAAKHCQQVMGGIGFTAEHDLHRHVKRVMILDGLLGSARDLTREAGAVVRAAGYAPRLVNL
;
A
#
# COMPACT_ATOMS: atom_id res chain seq x y z
N VAL A 1 -14.26 -1.66 20.01
CA VAL A 1 -13.57 -2.91 19.63
C VAL A 1 -12.33 -3.00 20.50
N ASP A 2 -12.13 -4.11 21.20
CA ASP A 2 -10.94 -4.29 22.03
C ASP A 2 -9.75 -4.84 21.20
N ASP A 3 -8.54 -4.79 21.76
CA ASP A 3 -7.32 -5.26 21.06
C ASP A 3 -7.38 -6.77 20.73
N GLY A 4 -8.12 -7.56 21.52
CA GLY A 4 -8.31 -8.99 21.30
C GLY A 4 -9.24 -9.28 20.11
N GLU A 5 -10.32 -8.52 19.99
CA GLU A 5 -11.26 -8.61 18.86
C GLU A 5 -10.58 -8.19 17.55
N LEU A 6 -9.80 -7.10 17.55
CA LEU A 6 -9.02 -6.68 16.40
C LEU A 6 -7.97 -7.72 16.00
N GLY A 7 -7.36 -8.40 16.97
CA GLY A 7 -6.40 -9.48 16.73
C GLY A 7 -7.06 -10.68 16.02
N MET A 8 -8.21 -11.13 16.50
CA MET A 8 -8.95 -12.24 15.88
C MET A 8 -9.44 -11.87 14.46
N LEU A 9 -9.91 -10.65 14.27
CA LEU A 9 -10.30 -10.15 12.96
C LEU A 9 -9.11 -10.13 11.99
N ALA A 10 -7.95 -9.64 12.45
CA ALA A 10 -6.72 -9.62 11.67
C ALA A 10 -6.29 -11.02 11.21
N ASP A 11 -6.32 -12.00 12.12
CA ASP A 11 -5.96 -13.39 11.81
C ASP A 11 -6.93 -14.00 10.80
N THR A 12 -8.23 -13.73 10.93
CA THR A 12 -9.28 -14.22 10.02
C THR A 12 -9.09 -13.64 8.61
N LEU A 13 -8.95 -12.32 8.51
CA LEU A 13 -8.71 -11.63 7.26
C LEU A 13 -7.42 -12.12 6.60
N HIS A 14 -6.33 -12.22 7.35
CA HIS A 14 -5.04 -12.68 6.82
C HIS A 14 -5.14 -14.10 6.25
N LYS A 15 -5.75 -15.05 6.98
CA LYS A 15 -5.94 -16.43 6.50
C LYS A 15 -6.76 -16.48 5.23
N THR A 16 -7.88 -15.75 5.19
CA THR A 16 -8.80 -15.76 4.05
C THR A 16 -8.17 -15.12 2.80
N MET A 17 -7.51 -13.99 2.96
CA MET A 17 -6.80 -13.31 1.86
C MET A 17 -5.62 -14.16 1.35
N THR A 18 -4.85 -14.79 2.23
CA THR A 18 -3.76 -15.70 1.83
C THR A 18 -4.31 -16.88 1.03
N ALA A 19 -5.38 -17.51 1.50
CA ALA A 19 -6.02 -18.62 0.77
C ALA A 19 -6.52 -18.20 -0.62
N ALA A 20 -7.07 -16.99 -0.75
CA ALA A 20 -7.49 -16.44 -2.03
C ALA A 20 -6.30 -16.22 -2.99
N ALA A 21 -5.19 -15.67 -2.47
CA ALA A 21 -3.97 -15.49 -3.24
C ALA A 21 -3.39 -16.82 -3.74
N ASP A 22 -3.30 -17.82 -2.86
CA ASP A 22 -2.80 -19.17 -3.18
C ASP A 22 -3.69 -19.90 -4.20
N ALA A 23 -4.99 -19.62 -4.18
CA ALA A 23 -5.95 -20.16 -5.16
C ALA A 23 -5.89 -19.43 -6.53
N GLY A 24 -5.04 -18.41 -6.69
CA GLY A 24 -4.96 -17.62 -7.91
C GLY A 24 -6.14 -16.65 -8.11
N CYS A 25 -6.89 -16.35 -7.04
CA CYS A 25 -8.03 -15.44 -7.03
C CYS A 25 -7.68 -14.17 -6.22
N PRO A 26 -6.80 -13.29 -6.70
CA PRO A 26 -6.28 -12.19 -5.91
C PRO A 26 -7.30 -11.06 -5.65
N ASN A 27 -8.45 -11.04 -6.33
CA ASN A 27 -9.55 -10.13 -6.03
C ASN A 27 -10.34 -10.68 -4.84
N VAL A 28 -10.35 -9.91 -3.73
CA VAL A 28 -11.02 -10.29 -2.48
C VAL A 28 -12.20 -9.35 -2.14
N GLU A 29 -12.78 -8.71 -3.15
CA GLU A 29 -13.90 -7.77 -2.98
C GLU A 29 -15.08 -8.42 -2.25
N ASP A 30 -15.57 -9.56 -2.77
CA ASP A 30 -16.70 -10.30 -2.20
C ASP A 30 -16.37 -10.83 -0.79
N THR A 31 -15.16 -11.33 -0.60
CA THR A 31 -14.68 -11.80 0.71
C THR A 31 -14.71 -10.70 1.76
N LEU A 32 -14.25 -9.50 1.41
CA LEU A 32 -14.29 -8.34 2.32
C LEU A 32 -15.72 -7.90 2.62
N ALA A 33 -16.60 -7.95 1.62
CA ALA A 33 -18.02 -7.64 1.82
C ALA A 33 -18.67 -8.64 2.79
N GLU A 34 -18.43 -9.95 2.63
CA GLU A 34 -18.92 -11.00 3.53
C GLU A 34 -18.38 -10.86 4.98
N LEU A 35 -17.15 -10.36 5.14
CA LEU A 35 -16.53 -10.10 6.44
C LEU A 35 -16.93 -8.75 7.05
N GLY A 36 -17.88 -8.02 6.44
CA GLY A 36 -18.44 -6.80 7.01
C GLY A 36 -17.58 -5.56 6.82
N TRP A 37 -16.86 -5.45 5.70
CA TRP A 37 -16.00 -4.29 5.39
C TRP A 37 -16.69 -2.94 5.60
N LEU A 38 -17.92 -2.77 5.13
CA LEU A 38 -18.62 -1.48 5.24
C LEU A 38 -19.01 -1.14 6.69
N ASP A 39 -19.33 -2.13 7.50
CA ASP A 39 -19.60 -1.94 8.92
C ASP A 39 -18.32 -1.54 9.64
N MET A 40 -17.21 -2.22 9.38
CA MET A 40 -15.89 -1.85 9.92
C MET A 40 -15.48 -0.42 9.51
N LEU A 41 -15.68 -0.04 8.25
CA LEU A 41 -15.38 1.30 7.76
C LEU A 41 -16.23 2.37 8.44
N THR A 42 -17.46 2.04 8.85
CA THR A 42 -18.35 2.96 9.54
C THR A 42 -18.03 3.09 11.01
N GLU A 43 -17.75 1.98 11.70
CA GLU A 43 -17.57 1.92 13.15
C GLU A 43 -16.14 2.26 13.59
N ILE A 44 -15.13 1.80 12.82
CA ILE A 44 -13.70 1.92 13.16
C ILE A 44 -12.88 2.28 11.91
N PRO A 45 -13.17 3.40 11.22
CA PRO A 45 -12.63 3.68 9.89
C PRO A 45 -11.09 3.68 9.81
N ALA A 46 -10.41 4.19 10.82
CA ALA A 46 -8.95 4.28 10.83
C ALA A 46 -8.31 2.91 10.99
N GLU A 47 -8.78 2.13 11.96
CA GLU A 47 -8.30 0.78 12.26
C GLU A 47 -8.63 -0.19 11.11
N ALA A 48 -9.85 -0.12 10.57
CA ALA A 48 -10.28 -0.94 9.44
C ALA A 48 -9.43 -0.66 8.20
N ALA A 49 -9.19 0.62 7.86
CA ALA A 49 -8.33 0.98 6.75
C ALA A 49 -6.89 0.51 6.99
N ALA A 50 -6.33 0.73 8.17
CA ALA A 50 -4.97 0.28 8.48
C ALA A 50 -4.82 -1.22 8.36
N LEU A 51 -5.76 -2.00 8.91
CA LEU A 51 -5.74 -3.45 8.89
C LEU A 51 -5.91 -4.02 7.48
N VAL A 52 -7.00 -3.66 6.81
CA VAL A 52 -7.36 -4.25 5.50
C VAL A 52 -6.32 -3.88 4.45
N PHE A 53 -5.93 -2.62 4.35
CA PHE A 53 -4.97 -2.19 3.32
C PHE A 53 -3.57 -2.75 3.55
N ARG A 54 -3.12 -2.88 4.80
CA ARG A 54 -1.87 -3.56 5.11
C ARG A 54 -1.91 -5.01 4.65
N LEU A 55 -2.99 -5.75 4.96
CA LEU A 55 -3.15 -7.15 4.57
C LEU A 55 -3.26 -7.34 3.05
N LEU A 56 -3.95 -6.44 2.31
CA LEU A 56 -3.93 -6.45 0.85
C LEU A 56 -2.49 -6.38 0.30
N GLY A 57 -1.64 -5.58 0.95
CA GLY A 57 -0.23 -5.49 0.60
C GLY A 57 0.57 -6.73 0.94
N GLU A 58 0.41 -7.25 2.15
CA GLU A 58 1.14 -8.42 2.65
C GLU A 58 0.81 -9.69 1.87
N THR A 59 -0.46 -9.90 1.53
CA THR A 59 -0.94 -11.10 0.81
C THR A 59 -0.86 -10.99 -0.71
N GLY A 60 -0.61 -9.79 -1.24
CA GLY A 60 -0.62 -9.56 -2.68
C GLY A 60 -2.02 -9.60 -3.31
N THR A 61 -3.09 -9.56 -2.51
CA THR A 61 -4.48 -9.46 -2.99
C THR A 61 -4.87 -8.02 -3.31
N HIS A 62 -6.07 -7.82 -3.87
CA HIS A 62 -6.61 -6.50 -4.16
C HIS A 62 -8.13 -6.49 -4.03
N ALA A 63 -8.69 -5.29 -3.79
CA ALA A 63 -10.12 -5.00 -3.81
C ALA A 63 -10.35 -3.51 -4.11
N GLY A 64 -11.53 -3.15 -4.60
CA GLY A 64 -11.92 -1.77 -4.91
C GLY A 64 -12.25 -0.90 -3.68
N VAL A 65 -11.91 -1.37 -2.48
CA VAL A 65 -12.25 -0.73 -1.19
C VAL A 65 -11.64 0.66 -0.97
N LEU A 66 -10.67 1.06 -1.79
CA LEU A 66 -10.16 2.45 -1.79
C LEU A 66 -11.27 3.44 -2.18
N ASN A 67 -12.18 3.05 -3.10
CA ASN A 67 -13.34 3.85 -3.42
C ASN A 67 -14.20 4.13 -2.18
N ASP A 68 -14.43 3.11 -1.34
CA ASP A 68 -15.26 3.24 -0.15
C ASP A 68 -14.65 4.20 0.86
N VAL A 69 -13.34 4.11 1.08
CA VAL A 69 -12.61 5.03 1.98
C VAL A 69 -12.76 6.48 1.51
N VAL A 70 -12.58 6.74 0.22
CA VAL A 70 -12.69 8.09 -0.35
C VAL A 70 -14.15 8.58 -0.35
N LEU A 71 -15.11 7.74 -0.71
CA LEU A 71 -16.53 8.07 -0.67
C LEU A 71 -17.01 8.34 0.76
N HIS A 72 -16.63 7.50 1.72
CA HIS A 72 -16.95 7.68 3.13
C HIS A 72 -16.41 9.03 3.65
N ALA A 73 -15.13 9.35 3.37
CA ALA A 73 -14.54 10.64 3.72
C ALA A 73 -15.24 11.85 3.07
N ALA A 74 -15.86 11.65 1.91
CA ALA A 74 -16.65 12.65 1.21
C ALA A 74 -18.12 12.72 1.68
N GLY A 75 -18.54 11.91 2.68
CA GLY A 75 -19.94 11.81 3.13
C GLY A 75 -20.87 11.21 2.06
N LYS A 76 -20.34 10.47 1.10
CA LYS A 76 -21.08 9.80 0.02
C LYS A 76 -21.29 8.31 0.36
N PRO A 77 -22.36 7.67 -0.17
CA PRO A 77 -22.56 6.23 0.02
C PRO A 77 -21.39 5.40 -0.53
N ALA A 78 -20.97 4.40 0.23
CA ALA A 78 -19.98 3.40 -0.20
C ALA A 78 -20.56 2.42 -1.24
N GLY A 79 -19.74 1.57 -1.83
CA GLY A 79 -20.11 0.59 -2.85
C GLY A 79 -20.03 1.09 -4.29
N GLY A 80 -19.85 2.41 -4.49
CA GLY A 80 -19.63 3.02 -5.81
C GLY A 80 -18.18 3.04 -6.26
N THR A 81 -17.93 3.67 -7.40
CA THR A 81 -16.58 4.02 -7.89
C THR A 81 -16.44 5.54 -7.92
N VAL A 82 -15.22 6.02 -7.75
CA VAL A 82 -14.91 7.46 -7.81
C VAL A 82 -13.64 7.68 -8.63
N PRO A 83 -13.62 8.69 -9.52
CA PRO A 83 -12.38 9.09 -10.18
C PRO A 83 -11.35 9.55 -9.17
N LEU A 84 -10.14 8.99 -9.26
CA LEU A 84 -9.03 9.24 -8.36
C LEU A 84 -7.89 9.94 -9.11
N PRO A 85 -7.25 10.96 -8.51
CA PRO A 85 -6.08 11.57 -9.13
C PRO A 85 -4.92 10.56 -9.19
N PHE A 86 -4.21 10.57 -10.32
CA PHE A 86 -3.06 9.74 -10.58
C PHE A 86 -1.87 10.63 -10.98
N THR A 87 -0.66 10.15 -10.70
CA THR A 87 0.57 10.89 -11.03
C THR A 87 0.59 11.39 -12.47
N GLY A 88 1.24 12.54 -12.72
CA GLY A 88 1.30 13.18 -14.03
C GLY A 88 0.00 13.91 -14.42
N GLY A 89 -0.85 14.29 -13.46
CA GLY A 89 -2.09 15.04 -13.71
C GLY A 89 -3.19 14.22 -14.38
N ARG A 90 -3.08 12.91 -14.34
CA ARG A 90 -4.06 11.97 -14.89
C ARG A 90 -5.12 11.62 -13.85
N TRP A 91 -6.24 11.05 -14.33
CA TRP A 91 -7.30 10.52 -13.51
C TRP A 91 -7.54 9.05 -13.84
N VAL A 92 -7.91 8.28 -12.83
CA VAL A 92 -8.21 6.85 -12.96
C VAL A 92 -9.43 6.47 -12.13
N VAL A 93 -10.08 5.37 -12.51
CA VAL A 93 -11.12 4.73 -11.71
C VAL A 93 -10.65 3.33 -11.35
N TRP A 94 -10.83 2.93 -10.10
CA TRP A 94 -10.70 1.55 -9.68
C TRP A 94 -12.04 0.85 -9.89
N GLU A 95 -12.13 0.04 -10.93
CA GLU A 95 -13.37 -0.66 -11.28
C GLU A 95 -13.65 -1.81 -10.32
N ARG A 96 -14.91 -2.04 -10.00
CA ARG A 96 -15.35 -3.14 -9.12
C ARG A 96 -15.78 -4.37 -9.91
N ALA A 97 -16.55 -4.18 -10.97
CA ALA A 97 -16.97 -5.24 -11.90
C ALA A 97 -16.27 -5.04 -13.24
N GLY A 98 -15.90 -6.11 -13.92
CA GLY A 98 -15.12 -6.11 -15.13
C GLY A 98 -15.69 -5.24 -16.25
N ALA A 99 -15.42 -3.95 -16.23
CA ALA A 99 -15.72 -3.03 -17.29
C ALA A 99 -14.60 -3.09 -18.33
N GLY A 100 -14.96 -3.27 -19.61
CA GLY A 100 -14.00 -3.25 -20.70
C GLY A 100 -13.33 -1.87 -20.83
N GLY A 101 -12.02 -1.86 -21.11
CA GLY A 101 -11.23 -0.64 -21.31
C GLY A 101 -9.74 -0.90 -21.14
N GLN A 102 -8.92 0.10 -21.48
CA GLN A 102 -7.48 0.00 -21.30
C GLN A 102 -7.13 0.10 -19.83
N VAL A 103 -6.73 -1.01 -19.23
CA VAL A 103 -6.21 -1.08 -17.86
C VAL A 103 -4.77 -0.55 -17.81
N ILE A 104 -4.37 -0.01 -16.65
CA ILE A 104 -2.99 0.46 -16.42
C ILE A 104 -2.07 -0.71 -16.06
N ASP A 105 -2.65 -1.74 -15.42
CA ASP A 105 -1.96 -2.96 -14.98
C ASP A 105 -2.83 -4.18 -15.28
N ASP A 106 -2.22 -5.28 -15.68
CA ASP A 106 -2.94 -6.51 -16.06
C ASP A 106 -3.63 -7.19 -14.87
N GLU A 107 -3.17 -6.91 -13.65
CA GLU A 107 -3.69 -7.52 -12.42
C GLU A 107 -4.64 -6.60 -11.64
N LEU A 108 -4.56 -5.28 -11.83
CA LEU A 108 -5.38 -4.31 -11.11
C LEU A 108 -6.41 -3.66 -12.03
N PRO A 109 -7.70 -3.67 -11.69
CA PRO A 109 -8.76 -3.11 -12.51
C PRO A 109 -8.78 -1.57 -12.45
N VAL A 110 -7.64 -0.94 -12.73
CA VAL A 110 -7.45 0.51 -12.72
C VAL A 110 -7.44 1.03 -14.15
N ARG A 111 -8.44 1.86 -14.49
CA ARG A 111 -8.64 2.39 -15.85
C ARG A 111 -8.48 3.91 -15.88
N ALA A 112 -7.82 4.43 -16.94
CA ALA A 112 -7.72 5.85 -17.17
C ALA A 112 -9.09 6.48 -17.52
N VAL A 113 -9.35 7.67 -16.96
CA VAL A 113 -10.54 8.50 -17.28
C VAL A 113 -10.10 9.93 -17.59
N ALA A 114 -10.99 10.69 -18.23
CA ALA A 114 -10.63 12.02 -18.72
C ALA A 114 -10.41 13.04 -17.58
N ASP A 115 -11.30 13.02 -16.58
CA ASP A 115 -11.31 13.95 -15.44
C ASP A 115 -11.98 13.34 -14.21
N GLY A 116 -12.03 14.09 -13.11
CA GLY A 116 -12.69 13.71 -11.88
C GLY A 116 -13.05 14.90 -11.01
N GLU A 117 -13.98 14.70 -10.10
CA GLU A 117 -14.35 15.71 -9.11
C GLU A 117 -13.33 15.76 -7.97
N SER A 118 -13.17 16.95 -7.37
CA SER A 118 -12.39 17.11 -6.16
C SER A 118 -13.08 16.43 -4.98
N VAL A 119 -12.38 15.52 -4.32
CA VAL A 119 -12.82 14.79 -3.13
C VAL A 119 -11.76 14.87 -2.04
N PRO A 120 -12.12 14.69 -0.74
CA PRO A 120 -11.14 14.60 0.34
C PRO A 120 -10.22 13.39 0.12
N LEU A 121 -8.90 13.61 0.12
CA LEU A 121 -7.92 12.56 -0.19
C LEU A 121 -7.17 12.04 1.03
N ALA A 122 -7.26 12.70 2.19
CA ALA A 122 -6.45 12.39 3.37
C ALA A 122 -6.60 10.92 3.81
N ALA A 123 -7.83 10.46 4.03
CA ALA A 123 -8.10 9.07 4.43
C ALA A 123 -7.64 8.06 3.37
N GLY A 124 -7.88 8.33 2.08
CA GLY A 124 -7.41 7.50 0.98
C GLY A 124 -5.88 7.44 0.89
N ARG A 125 -5.18 8.56 1.17
CA ARG A 125 -3.72 8.61 1.22
C ARG A 125 -3.17 7.73 2.36
N VAL A 126 -3.77 7.77 3.54
CA VAL A 126 -3.38 6.90 4.67
C VAL A 126 -3.63 5.42 4.35
N ALA A 127 -4.79 5.09 3.81
CA ALA A 127 -5.12 3.73 3.39
C ALA A 127 -4.11 3.18 2.36
N LEU A 128 -3.80 3.95 1.30
CA LEU A 128 -2.76 3.59 0.34
C LEU A 128 -1.37 3.48 0.98
N GLY A 129 -1.07 4.33 1.96
CA GLY A 129 0.17 4.24 2.73
C GLY A 129 0.31 2.87 3.42
N TRP A 130 -0.74 2.38 4.05
CA TRP A 130 -0.76 1.05 4.66
C TRP A 130 -0.63 -0.07 3.63
N TRP A 131 -1.24 0.07 2.45
CA TRP A 131 -1.07 -0.92 1.38
C TRP A 131 0.38 -0.98 0.87
N LEU A 132 1.00 0.17 0.65
CA LEU A 132 2.39 0.28 0.23
C LEU A 132 3.35 -0.35 1.24
N VAL A 133 3.12 -0.10 2.53
CA VAL A 133 3.93 -0.68 3.63
C VAL A 133 3.71 -2.20 3.72
N GLY A 134 2.48 -2.69 3.61
CA GLY A 134 2.19 -4.13 3.54
C GLY A 134 2.92 -4.82 2.39
N SER A 135 2.89 -4.22 1.19
CA SER A 135 3.64 -4.72 0.04
C SER A 135 5.16 -4.71 0.26
N ALA A 136 5.69 -3.68 0.95
CA ALA A 136 7.11 -3.62 1.31
C ALA A 136 7.51 -4.73 2.30
N ARG A 137 6.63 -5.06 3.27
CA ARG A 137 6.83 -6.20 4.20
C ARG A 137 6.84 -7.53 3.47
N ALA A 138 5.92 -7.74 2.53
CA ALA A 138 5.90 -8.95 1.69
C ALA A 138 7.21 -9.10 0.91
N MET A 139 7.65 -8.05 0.22
CA MET A 139 8.91 -8.05 -0.53
C MET A 139 10.11 -8.35 0.36
N LEU A 140 10.17 -7.75 1.56
CA LEU A 140 11.24 -8.00 2.53
C LEU A 140 11.24 -9.45 3.00
N THR A 141 10.07 -10.05 3.25
CA THR A 141 9.92 -11.45 3.65
C THR A 141 10.43 -12.38 2.56
N LEU A 142 10.03 -12.17 1.31
CA LEU A 142 10.49 -12.95 0.16
C LEU A 142 12.01 -12.85 -0.02
N ALA A 143 12.57 -11.64 0.04
CA ALA A 143 14.01 -11.44 -0.12
C ALA A 143 14.83 -12.04 1.06
N ARG A 144 14.30 -11.96 2.29
CA ARG A 144 14.90 -12.58 3.46
C ARG A 144 14.93 -14.10 3.33
N GLN A 145 13.83 -14.72 2.92
CA GLN A 145 13.75 -16.16 2.72
C GLN A 145 14.74 -16.60 1.64
N HIS A 146 14.72 -15.92 0.48
CA HIS A 146 15.69 -16.18 -0.58
C HIS A 146 17.14 -16.07 -0.10
N ALA A 147 17.47 -15.07 0.71
CA ALA A 147 18.83 -14.88 1.21
C ALA A 147 19.27 -15.99 2.17
N VAL A 148 18.37 -16.61 2.92
CA VAL A 148 18.64 -17.74 3.79
C VAL A 148 18.85 -19.02 2.98
N ASP A 149 18.03 -19.24 1.95
CA ASP A 149 18.03 -20.50 1.18
C ASP A 149 19.12 -20.53 0.10
N ARG A 150 19.46 -19.37 -0.46
CA ARG A 150 20.43 -19.27 -1.56
C ARG A 150 21.86 -19.42 -1.08
N VAL A 151 22.53 -20.48 -1.51
CA VAL A 151 23.96 -20.74 -1.21
C VAL A 151 24.83 -20.27 -2.39
N GLN A 152 25.80 -19.40 -2.11
CA GLN A 152 26.85 -18.99 -3.03
C GLN A 152 28.17 -18.84 -2.26
N PHE A 153 29.29 -19.10 -2.90
CA PHE A 153 30.60 -19.07 -2.26
C PHE A 153 30.69 -19.97 -1.02
N GLY A 154 30.02 -21.13 -1.05
CA GLY A 154 30.02 -22.13 0.01
C GLY A 154 29.16 -21.82 1.25
N ARG A 155 28.32 -20.76 1.23
CA ARG A 155 27.48 -20.38 2.37
C ARG A 155 26.21 -19.63 1.93
N PRO A 156 25.13 -19.57 2.76
CA PRO A 156 23.96 -18.75 2.49
C PRO A 156 24.33 -17.28 2.24
N ILE A 157 23.69 -16.63 1.26
CA ILE A 157 23.98 -15.24 0.96
C ILE A 157 23.58 -14.29 2.10
N ALA A 158 22.67 -14.70 3.00
CA ALA A 158 22.35 -14.01 4.25
C ALA A 158 23.59 -13.83 5.18
N SER A 159 24.66 -14.60 4.99
CA SER A 159 25.89 -14.44 5.79
C SER A 159 26.74 -13.24 5.39
N PHE A 160 26.51 -12.65 4.20
CA PHE A 160 27.25 -11.48 3.72
C PHE A 160 26.70 -10.19 4.32
N GLN A 161 27.59 -9.34 4.85
CA GLN A 161 27.18 -8.07 5.48
C GLN A 161 26.40 -7.17 4.55
N ALA A 162 26.78 -7.06 3.27
CA ALA A 162 26.09 -6.24 2.30
C ALA A 162 24.61 -6.63 2.13
N VAL A 163 24.30 -7.94 2.15
CA VAL A 163 22.92 -8.45 2.08
C VAL A 163 22.16 -8.10 3.37
N ARG A 164 22.77 -8.38 4.53
CA ARG A 164 22.14 -8.11 5.82
C ARG A 164 21.87 -6.63 6.05
N HIS A 165 22.83 -5.76 5.71
CA HIS A 165 22.65 -4.32 5.83
C HIS A 165 21.51 -3.83 4.93
N ARG A 166 21.42 -4.32 3.68
CA ARG A 166 20.36 -3.97 2.75
C ARG A 166 18.96 -4.34 3.27
N LEU A 167 18.82 -5.55 3.82
CA LEU A 167 17.55 -5.99 4.41
C LEU A 167 17.21 -5.22 5.70
N ALA A 168 18.21 -4.91 6.53
CA ALA A 168 18.03 -4.11 7.75
C ALA A 168 17.62 -2.66 7.44
N GLU A 169 18.26 -2.00 6.46
CA GLU A 169 17.89 -0.67 5.98
C GLU A 169 16.44 -0.65 5.48
N THR A 170 16.03 -1.71 4.77
CA THR A 170 14.66 -1.85 4.28
C THR A 170 13.67 -1.97 5.44
N LEU A 171 13.98 -2.79 6.46
CA LEU A 171 13.14 -2.91 7.65
C LEU A 171 12.99 -1.57 8.40
N VAL A 172 14.10 -0.87 8.61
CA VAL A 172 14.09 0.45 9.29
C VAL A 172 13.21 1.45 8.52
N ALA A 173 13.28 1.46 7.20
CA ALA A 173 12.42 2.33 6.38
C ALA A 173 10.93 1.97 6.53
N ILE A 174 10.59 0.67 6.56
CA ILE A 174 9.22 0.18 6.76
C ILE A 174 8.69 0.62 8.13
N GLU A 175 9.43 0.36 9.21
CA GLU A 175 9.05 0.76 10.58
C GLU A 175 8.86 2.29 10.69
N GLY A 176 9.75 3.06 10.06
CA GLY A 176 9.63 4.52 9.99
C GLY A 176 8.37 4.97 9.26
N ALA A 177 8.03 4.37 8.12
CA ALA A 177 6.82 4.70 7.38
C ALA A 177 5.54 4.33 8.18
N GLU A 178 5.51 3.18 8.84
CA GLU A 178 4.40 2.81 9.73
C GLU A 178 4.22 3.80 10.89
N ALA A 179 5.32 4.25 11.49
CA ALA A 179 5.25 5.24 12.56
C ALA A 179 4.63 6.54 12.06
N THR A 180 4.96 7.01 10.85
CA THR A 180 4.35 8.20 10.27
C THR A 180 2.86 8.02 9.97
N LEU A 181 2.44 6.83 9.49
CA LEU A 181 1.04 6.51 9.23
C LEU A 181 0.19 6.52 10.51
N ARG A 182 0.74 6.01 11.62
CA ARG A 182 0.04 5.97 12.93
C ARG A 182 -0.22 7.35 13.52
N VAL A 183 0.61 8.34 13.21
CA VAL A 183 0.49 9.71 13.75
C VAL A 183 -0.10 10.72 12.77
N ALA A 184 -0.47 10.28 11.57
CA ALA A 184 -1.05 11.13 10.54
C ALA A 184 -2.48 11.54 10.92
N ALA A 185 -2.66 12.78 11.39
CA ALA A 185 -3.93 13.27 11.92
C ALA A 185 -4.54 14.44 11.11
N ASP A 186 -3.74 15.14 10.31
CA ASP A 186 -4.18 16.25 9.48
C ASP A 186 -3.78 16.04 8.01
N ASP A 187 -4.23 16.92 7.12
CA ASP A 187 -3.99 16.81 5.68
C ASP A 187 -2.49 16.76 5.34
N LEU A 188 -1.67 17.57 6.00
CA LEU A 188 -0.22 17.58 5.79
C LEU A 188 0.42 16.29 6.31
N GLY A 189 0.02 15.82 7.49
CA GLY A 189 0.47 14.55 8.05
C GLY A 189 0.11 13.36 7.17
N CYS A 190 -1.14 13.28 6.68
CA CYS A 190 -1.59 12.23 5.77
C CYS A 190 -0.84 12.24 4.43
N LEU A 191 -0.56 13.43 3.91
CA LEU A 191 0.23 13.63 2.69
C LEU A 191 1.68 13.15 2.88
N LEU A 192 2.33 13.55 3.97
CA LEU A 192 3.71 13.15 4.30
C LEU A 192 3.81 11.65 4.59
N ALA A 193 2.84 11.07 5.30
CA ALA A 193 2.80 9.64 5.59
C ALA A 193 2.70 8.80 4.31
N LYS A 194 1.82 9.19 3.37
CA LYS A 194 1.73 8.51 2.07
C LYS A 194 3.01 8.68 1.25
N ALA A 195 3.63 9.85 1.26
CA ALA A 195 4.90 10.09 0.59
C ALA A 195 6.02 9.21 1.16
N ALA A 196 6.12 9.09 2.49
CA ALA A 196 7.08 8.22 3.17
C ALA A 196 6.83 6.75 2.84
N ALA A 197 5.57 6.29 2.87
CA ALA A 197 5.21 4.91 2.52
C ALA A 197 5.54 4.58 1.06
N GLY A 198 5.25 5.48 0.10
CA GLY A 198 5.61 5.32 -1.30
C GLY A 198 7.11 5.22 -1.53
N GLN A 199 7.89 6.14 -0.94
CA GLN A 199 9.35 6.10 -1.01
C GLN A 199 9.92 4.81 -0.41
N THR A 200 9.36 4.35 0.71
CA THR A 200 9.75 3.10 1.38
C THR A 200 9.47 1.90 0.50
N ALA A 201 8.26 1.80 -0.07
CA ALA A 201 7.88 0.67 -0.92
C ALA A 201 8.74 0.58 -2.20
N LEU A 202 9.03 1.71 -2.85
CA LEU A 202 9.92 1.77 -4.01
C LEU A 202 11.36 1.42 -3.64
N THR A 203 11.82 1.82 -2.46
CA THR A 203 13.14 1.45 -1.94
C THR A 203 13.21 -0.04 -1.62
N ALA A 204 12.17 -0.59 -0.98
CA ALA A 204 12.05 -2.03 -0.71
C ALA A 204 12.08 -2.85 -2.00
N ALA A 205 11.34 -2.43 -3.04
CA ALA A 205 11.36 -3.07 -4.35
C ALA A 205 12.78 -3.15 -4.92
N LYS A 206 13.50 -2.02 -4.94
CA LYS A 206 14.89 -1.95 -5.43
C LYS A 206 15.84 -2.82 -4.60
N HIS A 207 15.74 -2.78 -3.28
CA HIS A 207 16.61 -3.53 -2.38
C HIS A 207 16.37 -5.04 -2.50
N CYS A 208 15.08 -5.46 -2.50
CA CYS A 208 14.72 -6.87 -2.59
C CYS A 208 15.10 -7.47 -3.95
N GLN A 209 14.85 -6.74 -5.06
CA GLN A 209 15.32 -7.16 -6.39
C GLN A 209 16.84 -7.35 -6.42
N GLN A 210 17.60 -6.43 -5.82
CA GLN A 210 19.06 -6.53 -5.75
C GLN A 210 19.52 -7.75 -4.93
N VAL A 211 18.88 -8.05 -3.80
CA VAL A 211 19.19 -9.22 -2.96
C VAL A 211 18.89 -10.53 -3.68
N MET A 212 17.79 -10.58 -4.41
CA MET A 212 17.37 -11.76 -5.16
C MET A 212 18.18 -11.96 -6.46
N GLY A 213 18.85 -10.91 -6.96
CA GLY A 213 19.61 -10.98 -8.20
C GLY A 213 18.73 -11.25 -9.42
N GLY A 214 19.19 -12.07 -10.36
CA GLY A 214 18.52 -12.31 -11.63
C GLY A 214 17.04 -12.68 -11.51
N ILE A 215 16.70 -13.59 -10.57
CA ILE A 215 15.31 -14.06 -10.39
C ILE A 215 14.38 -12.94 -9.90
N GLY A 216 14.90 -11.93 -9.18
CA GLY A 216 14.11 -10.78 -8.72
C GLY A 216 13.63 -9.85 -9.85
N PHE A 217 14.11 -10.06 -11.08
CA PHE A 217 13.72 -9.29 -12.27
C PHE A 217 12.87 -10.10 -13.26
N THR A 218 12.54 -11.35 -12.92
CA THR A 218 11.74 -12.24 -13.77
C THR A 218 10.34 -12.42 -13.22
N ALA A 219 9.42 -12.89 -14.07
CA ALA A 219 8.06 -13.25 -13.67
C ALA A 219 7.97 -14.64 -13.01
N GLU A 220 9.08 -15.34 -12.85
CA GLU A 220 9.15 -16.67 -12.25
C GLU A 220 9.01 -16.64 -10.72
N HIS A 221 9.14 -15.47 -10.11
CA HIS A 221 9.08 -15.27 -8.66
C HIS A 221 8.06 -14.19 -8.29
N ASP A 222 7.25 -14.41 -7.25
CA ASP A 222 6.16 -13.52 -6.83
C ASP A 222 6.58 -12.08 -6.51
N LEU A 223 7.86 -11.83 -6.28
CA LEU A 223 8.38 -10.49 -6.06
C LEU A 223 7.95 -9.51 -7.15
N HIS A 224 7.91 -9.94 -8.43
CA HIS A 224 7.56 -9.07 -9.55
C HIS A 224 6.15 -8.48 -9.43
N ARG A 225 5.20 -9.23 -8.85
CA ARG A 225 3.82 -8.76 -8.63
C ARG A 225 3.78 -7.61 -7.64
N HIS A 226 4.48 -7.76 -6.51
CA HIS A 226 4.59 -6.69 -5.52
C HIS A 226 5.31 -5.45 -6.08
N VAL A 227 6.38 -5.65 -6.87
CA VAL A 227 7.10 -4.54 -7.51
C VAL A 227 6.21 -3.75 -8.46
N LYS A 228 5.48 -4.42 -9.36
CA LYS A 228 4.52 -3.76 -10.27
C LYS A 228 3.44 -3.01 -9.46
N ARG A 229 2.88 -3.67 -8.46
CA ARG A 229 1.80 -3.12 -7.64
C ARG A 229 2.22 -1.85 -6.91
N VAL A 230 3.39 -1.81 -6.28
CA VAL A 230 3.84 -0.59 -5.58
C VAL A 230 4.07 0.58 -6.55
N MET A 231 4.46 0.34 -7.80
CA MET A 231 4.58 1.39 -8.81
C MET A 231 3.22 2.03 -9.13
N ILE A 232 2.17 1.23 -9.25
CA ILE A 232 0.80 1.72 -9.49
C ILE A 232 0.25 2.43 -8.25
N LEU A 233 0.36 1.80 -7.08
CA LEU A 233 -0.15 2.36 -5.81
C LEU A 233 0.58 3.66 -5.42
N ASP A 234 1.88 3.78 -5.72
CA ASP A 234 2.58 5.05 -5.52
C ASP A 234 1.98 6.16 -6.38
N GLY A 235 1.60 5.88 -7.62
CA GLY A 235 0.97 6.85 -8.51
C GLY A 235 -0.43 7.32 -8.09
N LEU A 236 -1.20 6.50 -7.36
CA LEU A 236 -2.54 6.85 -6.91
C LEU A 236 -2.52 7.93 -5.82
N LEU A 237 -3.43 8.89 -5.91
CA LEU A 237 -3.59 10.03 -4.99
C LEU A 237 -2.33 10.89 -4.83
N GLY A 238 -1.43 10.85 -5.82
CA GLY A 238 -0.14 11.54 -5.88
C GLY A 238 1.03 10.63 -5.54
N SER A 239 2.08 10.66 -6.36
CA SER A 239 3.31 9.89 -6.10
C SER A 239 4.10 10.45 -4.91
N ALA A 240 4.99 9.64 -4.33
CA ALA A 240 5.87 10.08 -3.26
C ALA A 240 6.60 11.38 -3.61
N ARG A 241 7.04 11.54 -4.87
CA ARG A 241 7.70 12.75 -5.37
C ARG A 241 6.75 13.94 -5.43
N ASP A 242 5.53 13.75 -5.95
CA ASP A 242 4.54 14.82 -6.09
C ASP A 242 4.09 15.31 -4.71
N LEU A 243 3.80 14.38 -3.80
CA LEU A 243 3.39 14.69 -2.43
C LEU A 243 4.49 15.38 -1.62
N THR A 244 5.75 14.97 -1.76
CA THR A 244 6.88 15.67 -1.12
C THR A 244 6.97 17.12 -1.61
N ARG A 245 6.73 17.36 -2.90
CA ARG A 245 6.72 18.72 -3.46
C ARG A 245 5.52 19.53 -2.96
N GLU A 246 4.34 18.91 -2.89
CA GLU A 246 3.11 19.50 -2.35
C GLU A 246 3.30 19.91 -0.88
N ALA A 247 3.85 19.01 -0.03
CA ALA A 247 4.19 19.30 1.36
C ALA A 247 5.14 20.49 1.49
N GLY A 248 6.19 20.51 0.67
CA GLY A 248 7.12 21.63 0.65
C GLY A 248 6.47 22.96 0.26
N ALA A 249 5.47 22.96 -0.62
CA ALA A 249 4.70 24.14 -0.98
C ALA A 249 3.81 24.60 0.18
N VAL A 250 3.13 23.68 0.88
CA VAL A 250 2.31 23.98 2.06
C VAL A 250 3.15 24.61 3.17
N VAL A 251 4.28 24.00 3.54
CA VAL A 251 5.18 24.50 4.59
C VAL A 251 5.73 25.88 4.23
N ARG A 252 6.12 26.10 2.97
CA ARG A 252 6.62 27.39 2.50
C ARG A 252 5.55 28.49 2.54
N ALA A 253 4.31 28.16 2.17
CA ALA A 253 3.18 29.09 2.22
C ALA A 253 2.81 29.45 3.67
N ALA A 254 2.91 28.52 4.59
CA ALA A 254 2.69 28.77 6.02
C ALA A 254 3.80 29.60 6.68
N GLY A 255 5.01 29.62 6.11
CA GLY A 255 6.17 30.35 6.66
C GLY A 255 6.83 29.66 7.87
N TYR A 256 6.34 28.51 8.30
CA TYR A 256 6.90 27.70 9.39
C TYR A 256 6.63 26.21 9.16
N ALA A 257 7.44 25.36 9.77
CA ALA A 257 7.18 23.91 9.81
C ALA A 257 6.30 23.58 11.03
N PRO A 258 5.05 23.12 10.83
CA PRO A 258 4.19 22.73 11.96
C PRO A 258 4.79 21.52 12.68
N ARG A 259 4.54 21.43 13.98
CA ARG A 259 4.87 20.22 14.74
C ARG A 259 3.87 19.13 14.35
N LEU A 260 4.36 17.99 13.85
CA LEU A 260 3.53 16.84 13.49
C LEU A 260 3.27 15.91 14.70
N VAL A 261 4.05 16.05 15.76
CA VAL A 261 3.92 15.28 17.00
C VAL A 261 4.06 16.21 18.18
N ASN A 262 3.15 16.14 19.14
CA ASN A 262 3.30 16.74 20.47
C ASN A 262 4.10 15.77 21.34
N LEU A 263 5.35 16.10 21.58
CA LEU A 263 6.22 15.38 22.50
C LEU A 263 5.94 15.84 23.93
#